data_0319065c36ddf0760575c758ce802ca6
#
_entry.id   0319065c36ddf0760575c758ce802ca6
#
_cell.length_a   1.000
_cell.length_b   1.000
_cell.length_c   1.000
_cell.angle_alpha   90.00
_cell.angle_beta   90.00
_cell.angle_gamma   90.00
#
_symmetry.space_group_name_H-M   'P 1'
#
loop_
_entity.id
_entity.type
_entity.pdbx_description
1 polymer ?
#
loop_
_entity_poly.entity_id
_entity_poly.type
_entity_poly.pdbx_seq_one_letter_code
_entity_poly.pdbx_strand_id
1 'polypeptide(L)'
;MPSRQLHYSLKFNQVSFTQTNHSRNTFCYRSHPVSVNIMGVYEENIIPIKIAHLAEYVSKMKRISLDDALVYIYVNPMYARLYDENAKWWYLSTEALYDEFETQRARQRTNAPKEVFEFYAYCLESYAIRRQISGMHSWLLFKESGADQYVIENYDLLHTQGMEYVLDDIQRFINRRKR
;
A
#
# COMPACT_ATOMS: atom_id res chain seq x y z
N MET A 1 47.68 9.05 16.67
CA MET A 1 46.96 8.65 15.44
C MET A 1 45.53 9.14 15.55
N PRO A 2 45.08 10.10 14.73
CA PRO A 2 43.73 10.68 14.84
C PRO A 2 42.73 9.84 14.05
N SER A 3 41.62 9.53 14.70
CA SER A 3 40.44 8.86 14.16
C SER A 3 39.76 9.71 13.08
N ARG A 4 39.64 9.18 11.89
CA ARG A 4 38.90 9.80 10.79
C ARG A 4 37.39 9.64 11.04
N GLN A 5 36.74 10.75 11.36
CA GLN A 5 35.29 10.85 11.24
C GLN A 5 34.92 10.95 9.75
N LEU A 6 34.18 9.97 9.27
CA LEU A 6 33.57 9.98 7.95
C LEU A 6 32.27 10.81 8.01
N HIS A 7 32.34 12.05 7.52
CA HIS A 7 31.17 12.85 7.24
C HIS A 7 30.53 12.34 5.94
N TYR A 8 29.41 11.64 6.03
CA TYR A 8 28.54 11.39 4.89
C TYR A 8 27.64 12.61 4.66
N SER A 9 28.04 13.46 3.74
CA SER A 9 27.20 14.53 3.21
C SER A 9 26.39 13.97 2.05
N LEU A 10 25.13 13.60 2.29
CA LEU A 10 24.18 13.29 1.24
C LEU A 10 23.71 14.59 0.58
N LYS A 11 24.31 14.93 -0.56
CA LYS A 11 23.78 15.96 -1.44
C LYS A 11 22.59 15.38 -2.18
N PHE A 12 21.38 15.78 -1.81
CA PHE A 12 20.21 15.59 -2.64
C PHE A 12 20.32 16.50 -3.88
N ASN A 13 20.58 15.89 -5.03
CA ASN A 13 20.45 16.58 -6.32
C ASN A 13 18.97 16.83 -6.58
N GLN A 14 18.60 18.10 -6.67
CA GLN A 14 17.33 18.52 -7.25
C GLN A 14 17.27 18.04 -8.71
N VAL A 15 16.42 17.08 -8.99
CA VAL A 15 16.08 16.69 -10.36
C VAL A 15 14.94 17.58 -10.81
N SER A 16 15.26 18.61 -11.59
CA SER A 16 14.28 19.41 -12.29
C SER A 16 13.76 18.61 -13.49
N PHE A 17 12.49 18.20 -13.44
CA PHE A 17 11.82 17.59 -14.59
C PHE A 17 11.30 18.68 -15.53
N THR A 18 11.94 18.86 -16.67
CA THR A 18 11.37 19.56 -17.82
C THR A 18 10.37 18.61 -18.51
N GLN A 19 9.13 19.08 -18.68
CA GLN A 19 8.11 18.38 -19.47
C GLN A 19 8.57 18.28 -20.93
N THR A 20 8.74 17.05 -21.42
CA THR A 20 8.63 16.75 -22.85
C THR A 20 7.50 15.73 -23.03
N ASN A 21 6.49 16.17 -23.78
CA ASN A 21 5.39 15.33 -24.26
C ASN A 21 5.93 14.14 -25.03
N HIS A 22 5.75 12.93 -24.50
CA HIS A 22 5.50 11.71 -25.31
C HIS A 22 4.88 10.63 -24.41
N SER A 23 3.73 10.19 -24.86
CA SER A 23 2.93 9.10 -24.35
C SER A 23 3.79 7.89 -23.94
N ARG A 24 3.75 7.51 -22.67
CA ARG A 24 3.89 6.12 -22.13
C ARG A 24 3.78 6.13 -20.60
N ASN A 25 2.80 5.37 -20.12
CA ASN A 25 2.63 4.81 -18.77
C ASN A 25 3.54 5.38 -17.66
N THR A 26 3.20 6.55 -17.16
CA THR A 26 3.76 7.01 -15.89
C THR A 26 2.94 6.38 -14.78
N PHE A 27 3.55 5.47 -14.02
CA PHE A 27 3.04 4.99 -12.76
C PHE A 27 2.88 6.19 -11.83
N CYS A 28 1.73 6.82 -11.85
CA CYS A 28 1.36 7.74 -10.80
C CYS A 28 0.89 6.90 -9.61
N TYR A 29 1.81 6.56 -8.71
CA TYR A 29 1.44 6.42 -7.33
C TYR A 29 0.77 7.73 -6.93
N ARG A 30 -0.55 7.72 -6.84
CA ARG A 30 -1.25 8.79 -6.16
C ARG A 30 -0.94 8.56 -4.69
N SER A 31 0.23 9.07 -4.26
CA SER A 31 0.46 9.32 -2.86
C SER A 31 -0.76 10.08 -2.37
N HIS A 32 -1.47 9.53 -1.38
CA HIS A 32 -2.38 10.34 -0.60
C HIS A 32 -1.60 11.60 -0.25
N PRO A 33 -2.15 12.79 -0.42
CA PRO A 33 -1.50 13.96 0.11
C PRO A 33 -1.44 13.71 1.62
N VAL A 34 -0.31 13.20 2.11
CA VAL A 34 0.02 13.34 3.51
C VAL A 34 0.01 14.83 3.69
N SER A 35 -1.03 15.35 4.34
CA SER A 35 -1.05 16.74 4.76
C SER A 35 0.21 16.88 5.58
N VAL A 36 1.21 17.56 5.03
CA VAL A 36 2.45 17.87 5.72
C VAL A 36 2.06 18.95 6.74
N ASN A 37 1.36 18.54 7.78
CA ASN A 37 1.33 19.26 9.02
C ASN A 37 2.77 19.19 9.52
N ILE A 38 3.29 20.31 9.95
CA ILE A 38 4.62 20.56 10.43
C ILE A 38 4.99 19.47 11.46
N MET A 39 5.45 18.31 10.96
CA MET A 39 6.04 17.28 11.81
C MET A 39 7.25 17.91 12.48
N GLY A 40 7.40 17.76 13.77
CA GLY A 40 8.56 18.28 14.49
C GLY A 40 9.85 17.71 13.90
N VAL A 41 10.92 18.47 13.89
CA VAL A 41 12.24 18.12 13.31
C VAL A 41 12.76 16.74 13.78
N TYR A 42 12.29 16.27 14.92
CA TYR A 42 12.66 14.96 15.47
C TYR A 42 11.95 13.79 14.75
N GLU A 43 10.73 13.97 14.31
CA GLU A 43 9.90 12.92 13.71
C GLU A 43 10.34 12.65 12.28
N GLU A 44 10.75 13.68 11.53
CA GLU A 44 11.30 13.54 10.18
C GLU A 44 12.54 12.63 10.13
N ASN A 45 13.28 12.52 11.23
CA ASN A 45 14.48 11.68 11.29
C ASN A 45 14.19 10.29 11.91
N ILE A 46 13.22 10.18 12.81
CA ILE A 46 12.93 8.94 13.52
C ILE A 46 12.20 7.94 12.63
N ILE A 47 11.19 8.39 11.85
CA ILE A 47 10.37 7.51 11.03
C ILE A 47 11.18 6.75 9.97
N PRO A 48 12.09 7.38 9.19
CA PRO A 48 12.93 6.65 8.23
C PRO A 48 13.79 5.58 8.90
N ILE A 49 14.35 5.85 10.07
CA ILE A 49 15.14 4.88 10.83
C ILE A 49 14.25 3.72 11.30
N LYS A 50 13.05 4.02 11.78
CA LYS A 50 12.08 2.98 12.18
C LYS A 50 11.67 2.10 11.01
N ILE A 51 11.44 2.67 9.83
CA ILE A 51 11.12 1.91 8.63
C ILE A 51 12.28 0.99 8.23
N ALA A 52 13.52 1.48 8.29
CA ALA A 52 14.71 0.68 7.99
C ALA A 52 14.82 -0.53 8.95
N HIS A 53 14.73 -0.29 10.26
CA HIS A 53 14.78 -1.37 11.27
C HIS A 53 13.60 -2.33 11.13
N LEU A 54 12.40 -1.83 10.83
CA LEU A 54 11.24 -2.68 10.59
C LEU A 54 11.42 -3.53 9.33
N ALA A 55 12.00 -2.98 8.25
CA ALA A 55 12.28 -3.73 7.03
C ALA A 55 13.29 -4.86 7.27
N GLU A 56 14.36 -4.60 8.01
CA GLU A 56 15.32 -5.64 8.42
C GLU A 56 14.63 -6.73 9.26
N TYR A 57 13.80 -6.33 10.22
CA TYR A 57 13.08 -7.26 11.08
C TYR A 57 12.08 -8.12 10.29
N VAL A 58 11.27 -7.51 9.41
CA VAL A 58 10.34 -8.21 8.52
C VAL A 58 11.08 -9.19 7.60
N SER A 59 12.18 -8.75 6.97
CA SER A 59 13.03 -9.59 6.12
C SER A 59 13.49 -10.84 6.85
N LYS A 60 13.96 -10.67 8.07
CA LYS A 60 14.46 -11.78 8.93
C LYS A 60 13.34 -12.72 9.36
N MET A 61 12.23 -12.17 9.85
CA MET A 61 11.10 -12.97 10.35
C MET A 61 10.39 -13.74 9.25
N LYS A 62 10.24 -13.13 8.06
CA LYS A 62 9.54 -13.74 6.93
C LYS A 62 10.47 -14.45 5.94
N ARG A 63 11.79 -14.34 6.10
CA ARG A 63 12.81 -14.88 5.20
C ARG A 63 12.62 -14.41 3.76
N ILE A 64 12.40 -13.12 3.58
CA ILE A 64 12.22 -12.43 2.30
C ILE A 64 13.33 -11.42 2.08
N SER A 65 13.47 -10.90 0.86
CA SER A 65 14.43 -9.84 0.55
C SER A 65 14.09 -8.53 1.31
N LEU A 66 15.06 -7.62 1.42
CA LEU A 66 14.80 -6.28 1.99
C LEU A 66 13.81 -5.49 1.12
N ASP A 67 13.87 -5.63 -0.20
CA ASP A 67 12.94 -4.97 -1.12
C ASP A 67 11.51 -5.48 -0.91
N ASP A 68 11.32 -6.80 -0.78
CA ASP A 68 10.01 -7.38 -0.46
C ASP A 68 9.51 -6.94 0.92
N ALA A 69 10.41 -6.78 1.88
CA ALA A 69 10.06 -6.26 3.20
C ALA A 69 9.61 -4.79 3.14
N LEU A 70 10.23 -3.96 2.31
CA LEU A 70 9.77 -2.59 2.06
C LEU A 70 8.40 -2.57 1.40
N VAL A 71 8.18 -3.39 0.37
CA VAL A 71 6.85 -3.55 -0.25
C VAL A 71 5.82 -3.97 0.80
N TYR A 72 6.15 -4.95 1.65
CA TYR A 72 5.30 -5.41 2.75
C TYR A 72 4.87 -4.27 3.67
N ILE A 73 5.79 -3.35 4.00
CA ILE A 73 5.52 -2.19 4.86
C ILE A 73 4.64 -1.16 4.13
N TYR A 74 5.01 -0.78 2.91
CA TYR A 74 4.35 0.31 2.18
C TYR A 74 2.92 0.00 1.74
N VAL A 75 2.61 -1.26 1.43
CA VAL A 75 1.24 -1.66 1.09
C VAL A 75 0.35 -1.88 2.31
N ASN A 76 0.92 -1.85 3.52
CA ASN A 76 0.16 -2.04 4.74
C ASN A 76 -0.51 -0.72 5.14
N PRO A 77 -1.83 -0.68 5.43
CA PRO A 77 -2.52 0.52 5.89
C PRO A 77 -1.91 1.14 7.15
N MET A 78 -1.20 0.34 7.95
CA MET A 78 -0.52 0.83 9.15
C MET A 78 0.65 1.76 8.84
N TYR A 79 1.19 1.72 7.59
CA TYR A 79 2.23 2.64 7.17
C TYR A 79 1.81 4.12 7.36
N ALA A 80 0.57 4.46 7.00
CA ALA A 80 0.07 5.82 7.19
C ALA A 80 0.00 6.23 8.67
N ARG A 81 -0.21 5.27 9.59
CA ARG A 81 -0.24 5.55 11.04
C ARG A 81 1.12 5.85 11.65
N LEU A 82 2.21 5.50 10.99
CA LEU A 82 3.54 5.93 11.41
C LEU A 82 3.70 7.46 11.37
N TYR A 83 2.90 8.13 10.55
CA TYR A 83 2.89 9.59 10.38
C TYR A 83 1.76 10.28 11.16
N ASP A 84 0.97 9.53 11.94
CA ASP A 84 -0.11 10.07 12.75
C ASP A 84 0.45 10.51 14.12
N GLU A 85 0.52 11.83 14.32
CA GLU A 85 1.02 12.43 15.56
C GLU A 85 0.21 12.00 16.81
N ASN A 86 -1.05 11.67 16.65
CA ASN A 86 -1.89 11.20 17.76
C ASN A 86 -1.59 9.75 18.13
N ALA A 87 -1.23 8.94 17.15
CA ALA A 87 -0.92 7.53 17.35
C ALA A 87 0.48 7.32 17.98
N LYS A 88 1.44 8.19 17.67
CA LYS A 88 2.81 8.18 18.16
C LYS A 88 3.52 6.82 18.04
N TRP A 89 3.26 6.12 16.95
CA TRP A 89 3.73 4.75 16.72
C TRP A 89 5.24 4.65 16.54
N TRP A 90 5.91 5.74 16.21
CA TRP A 90 7.37 5.81 16.15
C TRP A 90 8.06 5.58 17.50
N TYR A 91 7.33 5.65 18.63
CA TYR A 91 7.85 5.30 19.94
C TYR A 91 7.80 3.79 20.23
N LEU A 92 7.04 3.03 19.48
CA LEU A 92 6.98 1.58 19.66
C LEU A 92 8.32 0.92 19.33
N SER A 93 8.63 -0.20 19.97
CA SER A 93 9.77 -1.03 19.57
C SER A 93 9.54 -1.60 18.16
N THR A 94 10.61 -2.08 17.52
CA THR A 94 10.51 -2.68 16.19
C THR A 94 9.62 -3.92 16.22
N GLU A 95 9.71 -4.73 17.28
CA GLU A 95 8.89 -5.91 17.51
C GLU A 95 7.41 -5.55 17.65
N ALA A 96 7.10 -4.54 18.48
CA ALA A 96 5.73 -4.09 18.69
C ALA A 96 5.11 -3.51 17.41
N LEU A 97 5.88 -2.79 16.61
CA LEU A 97 5.45 -2.33 15.28
C LEU A 97 5.15 -3.52 14.36
N TYR A 98 6.02 -4.51 14.32
CA TYR A 98 5.82 -5.71 13.51
C TYR A 98 4.53 -6.43 13.90
N ASP A 99 4.27 -6.61 15.19
CA ASP A 99 3.07 -7.28 15.70
C ASP A 99 1.79 -6.51 15.31
N GLU A 100 1.82 -5.18 15.35
CA GLU A 100 0.70 -4.36 14.88
C GLU A 100 0.49 -4.48 13.36
N PHE A 101 1.57 -4.47 12.57
CA PHE A 101 1.49 -4.69 11.12
C PHE A 101 0.92 -6.08 10.78
N GLU A 102 1.34 -7.13 11.50
CA GLU A 102 0.79 -8.49 11.32
C GLU A 102 -0.67 -8.57 11.75
N THR A 103 -1.04 -7.96 12.86
CA THR A 103 -2.42 -7.94 13.35
C THR A 103 -3.36 -7.30 12.34
N GLN A 104 -2.99 -6.16 11.77
CA GLN A 104 -3.81 -5.51 10.75
C GLN A 104 -3.86 -6.31 9.45
N ARG A 105 -2.74 -6.90 9.06
CA ARG A 105 -2.71 -7.76 7.88
C ARG A 105 -3.58 -9.01 8.05
N ALA A 106 -3.60 -9.60 9.25
CA ALA A 106 -4.47 -10.74 9.55
C ALA A 106 -5.96 -10.36 9.44
N ARG A 107 -6.33 -9.16 9.91
CA ARG A 107 -7.70 -8.63 9.77
C ARG A 107 -8.12 -8.40 8.32
N GLN A 108 -7.16 -8.12 7.44
CA GLN A 108 -7.40 -7.85 6.02
C GLN A 108 -7.30 -9.10 5.14
N ARG A 109 -6.92 -10.25 5.71
CA ARG A 109 -6.91 -11.49 4.96
C ARG A 109 -8.32 -11.86 4.53
N THR A 110 -8.46 -12.07 3.25
CA THR A 110 -9.68 -12.60 2.68
C THR A 110 -9.76 -14.10 3.00
N ASN A 111 -10.55 -14.48 4.00
CA ASN A 111 -10.87 -15.88 4.32
C ASN A 111 -12.11 -16.27 3.52
N ALA A 112 -11.97 -16.40 2.21
CA ALA A 112 -13.03 -16.85 1.33
C ALA A 112 -12.80 -18.30 0.89
N PRO A 113 -13.85 -19.10 0.60
CA PRO A 113 -13.72 -20.36 -0.10
C PRO A 113 -12.94 -20.19 -1.40
N LYS A 114 -12.33 -21.26 -1.90
CA LYS A 114 -11.45 -21.22 -3.07
C LYS A 114 -12.16 -20.63 -4.29
N GLU A 115 -13.38 -21.07 -4.54
CA GLU A 115 -14.19 -20.64 -5.68
C GLU A 115 -14.51 -19.13 -5.64
N VAL A 116 -14.83 -18.64 -4.45
CA VAL A 116 -15.08 -17.20 -4.20
C VAL A 116 -13.82 -16.39 -4.43
N PHE A 117 -12.66 -16.89 -3.96
CA PHE A 117 -11.38 -16.23 -4.18
C PHE A 117 -10.97 -16.21 -5.65
N GLU A 118 -11.17 -17.30 -6.39
CA GLU A 118 -10.90 -17.39 -7.83
C GLU A 118 -11.75 -16.38 -8.61
N PHE A 119 -13.04 -16.28 -8.28
CA PHE A 119 -13.93 -15.29 -8.88
C PHE A 119 -13.50 -13.85 -8.55
N TYR A 120 -13.17 -13.58 -7.28
CA TYR A 120 -12.65 -12.28 -6.87
C TYR A 120 -11.39 -11.90 -7.64
N ALA A 121 -10.42 -12.81 -7.75
CA ALA A 121 -9.18 -12.56 -8.50
C ALA A 121 -9.47 -12.29 -9.98
N TYR A 122 -10.42 -13.04 -10.57
CA TYR A 122 -10.86 -12.82 -11.94
C TYR A 122 -11.52 -11.44 -12.14
N CYS A 123 -12.39 -11.02 -11.23
CA CYS A 123 -12.99 -9.68 -11.24
C CYS A 123 -11.92 -8.58 -11.15
N LEU A 124 -10.93 -8.77 -10.26
CA LEU A 124 -9.86 -7.81 -10.03
C LEU A 124 -8.98 -7.60 -11.26
N GLU A 125 -8.55 -8.68 -11.90
CA GLU A 125 -7.71 -8.62 -13.10
C GLU A 125 -8.52 -8.11 -14.32
N SER A 126 -9.78 -8.55 -14.47
CA SER A 126 -10.65 -8.05 -15.55
C SER A 126 -10.93 -6.55 -15.41
N TYR A 127 -11.08 -6.07 -14.17
CA TYR A 127 -11.21 -4.64 -13.88
C TYR A 127 -9.93 -3.88 -14.22
N ALA A 128 -8.78 -4.43 -13.87
CA ALA A 128 -7.48 -3.84 -14.20
C ALA A 128 -7.31 -3.68 -15.72
N ILE A 129 -7.59 -4.74 -16.49
CA ILE A 129 -7.53 -4.73 -17.94
C ILE A 129 -8.48 -3.69 -18.54
N ARG A 130 -9.74 -3.68 -18.11
CA ARG A 130 -10.76 -2.75 -18.61
C ARG A 130 -10.40 -1.30 -18.33
N ARG A 131 -9.80 -1.02 -17.17
CA ARG A 131 -9.38 0.32 -16.74
C ARG A 131 -7.99 0.71 -17.22
N GLN A 132 -7.27 -0.18 -17.88
CA GLN A 132 -5.88 0.01 -18.32
C GLN A 132 -4.95 0.42 -17.15
N ILE A 133 -5.15 -0.22 -16.00
CA ILE A 133 -4.32 -0.04 -14.79
C ILE A 133 -3.61 -1.35 -14.46
N SER A 134 -2.60 -1.31 -13.60
CA SER A 134 -1.95 -2.53 -13.12
C SER A 134 -2.85 -3.30 -12.15
N GLY A 135 -2.65 -4.63 -12.04
CA GLY A 135 -3.33 -5.47 -11.04
C GLY A 135 -3.12 -4.95 -9.62
N MET A 136 -1.91 -4.47 -9.29
CA MET A 136 -1.62 -3.84 -8.00
C MET A 136 -2.49 -2.59 -7.76
N HIS A 137 -2.65 -1.73 -8.76
CA HIS A 137 -3.48 -0.53 -8.64
C HIS A 137 -4.96 -0.91 -8.48
N SER A 138 -5.43 -1.90 -9.24
CA SER A 138 -6.78 -2.45 -9.09
C SER A 138 -6.99 -3.00 -7.67
N TRP A 139 -6.03 -3.78 -7.16
CA TRP A 139 -6.10 -4.34 -5.81
C TRP A 139 -6.17 -3.26 -4.72
N LEU A 140 -5.32 -2.23 -4.80
CA LEU A 140 -5.37 -1.09 -3.87
C LEU A 140 -6.73 -0.38 -3.93
N LEU A 141 -7.24 -0.12 -5.14
CA LEU A 141 -8.55 0.52 -5.33
C LEU A 141 -9.70 -0.31 -4.73
N PHE A 142 -9.66 -1.63 -4.88
CA PHE A 142 -10.66 -2.54 -4.29
C PHE A 142 -10.59 -2.49 -2.76
N LYS A 143 -9.36 -2.53 -2.19
CA LYS A 143 -9.16 -2.44 -0.73
C LYS A 143 -9.64 -1.11 -0.15
N GLU A 144 -9.29 0.01 -0.77
CA GLU A 144 -9.66 1.35 -0.33
C GLU A 144 -11.17 1.61 -0.41
N SER A 145 -11.81 1.10 -1.46
CA SER A 145 -13.26 1.28 -1.66
C SER A 145 -14.13 0.25 -0.94
N GLY A 146 -13.55 -0.87 -0.47
CA GLY A 146 -14.29 -2.02 0.05
C GLY A 146 -14.93 -2.86 -1.05
N ALA A 147 -14.52 -2.69 -2.32
CA ALA A 147 -15.04 -3.46 -3.44
C ALA A 147 -14.62 -4.94 -3.36
N ASP A 148 -13.50 -5.25 -2.70
CA ASP A 148 -13.09 -6.63 -2.38
C ASP A 148 -14.15 -7.35 -1.55
N GLN A 149 -14.56 -6.74 -0.45
CA GLN A 149 -15.60 -7.29 0.42
C GLN A 149 -16.94 -7.39 -0.30
N TYR A 150 -17.29 -6.36 -1.08
CA TYR A 150 -18.50 -6.36 -1.88
C TYR A 150 -18.58 -7.54 -2.84
N VAL A 151 -17.51 -7.84 -3.59
CA VAL A 151 -17.47 -8.97 -4.54
C VAL A 151 -17.58 -10.31 -3.81
N ILE A 152 -16.90 -10.45 -2.67
CA ILE A 152 -16.90 -11.69 -1.88
C ILE A 152 -18.27 -11.97 -1.28
N GLU A 153 -18.88 -10.96 -0.64
CA GLU A 153 -20.19 -11.09 0.00
C GLU A 153 -21.34 -11.32 -1.00
N ASN A 154 -21.21 -10.82 -2.23
CA ASN A 154 -22.21 -10.95 -3.28
C ASN A 154 -21.85 -12.01 -4.33
N TYR A 155 -20.95 -12.94 -4.01
CA TYR A 155 -20.50 -13.98 -4.93
C TYR A 155 -21.67 -14.75 -5.57
N ASP A 156 -22.61 -15.23 -4.75
CA ASP A 156 -23.74 -16.05 -5.21
C ASP A 156 -24.61 -15.34 -6.28
N LEU A 157 -24.66 -14.03 -6.24
CA LEU A 157 -25.36 -13.22 -7.22
C LEU A 157 -24.48 -12.89 -8.43
N LEU A 158 -23.26 -12.44 -8.17
CA LEU A 158 -22.39 -11.88 -9.21
C LEU A 158 -21.80 -12.95 -10.14
N HIS A 159 -21.46 -14.14 -9.62
CA HIS A 159 -20.84 -15.19 -10.43
C HIS A 159 -21.77 -15.76 -11.51
N THR A 160 -23.08 -15.55 -11.39
CA THR A 160 -24.08 -15.96 -12.39
C THR A 160 -24.25 -14.94 -13.51
N GLN A 161 -23.65 -13.75 -13.38
CA GLN A 161 -23.79 -12.65 -14.34
C GLN A 161 -22.63 -12.62 -15.34
N GLY A 162 -22.88 -11.98 -16.49
CA GLY A 162 -21.80 -11.71 -17.44
C GLY A 162 -20.77 -10.74 -16.87
N MET A 163 -19.47 -10.94 -17.17
CA MET A 163 -18.37 -10.16 -16.59
C MET A 163 -18.52 -8.65 -16.84
N GLU A 164 -19.01 -8.23 -18.00
CA GLU A 164 -19.26 -6.81 -18.29
C GLU A 164 -20.24 -6.18 -17.29
N TYR A 165 -21.32 -6.89 -16.97
CA TYR A 165 -22.27 -6.43 -15.96
C TYR A 165 -21.63 -6.34 -14.57
N VAL A 166 -20.85 -7.36 -14.19
CA VAL A 166 -20.15 -7.40 -12.91
C VAL A 166 -19.19 -6.22 -12.77
N LEU A 167 -18.40 -5.93 -13.82
CA LEU A 167 -17.46 -4.81 -13.80
C LEU A 167 -18.16 -3.45 -13.75
N ASP A 168 -19.30 -3.29 -14.41
CA ASP A 168 -20.12 -2.08 -14.30
C ASP A 168 -20.69 -1.89 -12.91
N ASP A 169 -21.08 -2.96 -12.28
CA ASP A 169 -21.62 -2.94 -10.93
C ASP A 169 -20.55 -2.60 -9.90
N ILE A 170 -19.38 -3.21 -9.99
CA ILE A 170 -18.19 -2.87 -9.18
C ILE A 170 -17.85 -1.39 -9.38
N GLN A 171 -17.83 -0.89 -10.62
CA GLN A 171 -17.52 0.52 -10.87
C GLN A 171 -18.54 1.46 -10.23
N ARG A 172 -19.82 1.13 -10.28
CA ARG A 172 -20.89 1.89 -9.59
C ARG A 172 -20.70 1.87 -8.08
N PHE A 173 -20.33 0.73 -7.51
CA PHE A 173 -20.03 0.61 -6.08
C PHE A 173 -18.86 1.52 -5.67
N ILE A 174 -17.74 1.45 -6.38
CA ILE A 174 -16.56 2.28 -6.12
C ILE A 174 -16.89 3.77 -6.20
N ASN A 175 -17.68 4.19 -7.21
CA ASN A 175 -18.04 5.59 -7.41
C ASN A 175 -18.93 6.14 -6.28
N ARG A 176 -19.78 5.31 -5.68
CA ARG A 176 -20.64 5.72 -4.53
C ARG A 176 -19.81 5.95 -3.26
N ARG A 177 -18.72 5.24 -3.08
CA ARG A 177 -17.87 5.36 -1.88
C ARG A 177 -16.89 6.55 -1.95
N LYS A 178 -16.68 7.13 -3.14
CA LYS A 178 -15.83 8.31 -3.34
C LYS A 178 -16.55 9.65 -3.10
N ARG A 179 -17.85 9.62 -2.83
CA ARG A 179 -18.64 10.79 -2.49
C ARG A 179 -18.75 10.95 -0.98
#